data_1d5fc988fdde0013f86f0f3bdc833013
#
_entry.id   1d5fc988fdde0013f86f0f3bdc833013
#
_cell.length_a   1.000
_cell.length_b   1.000
_cell.length_c   1.000
_cell.angle_alpha   90.00
_cell.angle_beta   90.00
_cell.angle_gamma   90.00
#
_symmetry.space_group_name_H-M   'P 1'
#
loop_
_entity.id
_entity.type
_entity.pdbx_description
1 polymer ?
#
loop_
_entity_poly.entity_id
_entity_poly.type
_entity_poly.pdbx_seq_one_letter_code
_entity_poly.pdbx_strand_id
1 'polypeptide(L)'
;LIGGVTASLPVFTGGQIVYGNKLAKVNEEVSRLKHRQSENEVRLTVEQYFWQVVMLKEKLRTLSTVQEQLKEIHKDVDAAVAAGVTDRNDLLQVQLRKNETQSSYISVENALNVSRNLLGQYIGHMADSIDVAVTMDGSLPNRPDELYQSPEASLASTSEYHLLGKQVDVSHLKYKMTVGKNLPTVAIGGGYMYDNLMDHSHPFWIGSVTVSVPLTKWWSGSHDIKQQRLKVRNSENQMADQRQLLIIKMQNTWNAVTDAYKQVEIAIESIGQASENLRLQKDYYQAGTCTMSDLLEAQSLY
;
A
#
# COMPACT_ATOMS: atom_id res chain seq x y z
N LEU A 1 -42.21 -0.01 51.49
CA LEU A 1 -41.13 -0.20 50.50
C LEU A 1 -41.76 -0.75 49.23
N ILE A 2 -41.46 -0.12 48.07
CA ILE A 2 -41.92 -0.57 46.76
C ILE A 2 -40.68 -1.09 46.02
N GLY A 3 -40.74 -2.29 45.50
CA GLY A 3 -39.69 -2.89 44.68
C GLY A 3 -40.30 -3.71 43.55
N GLY A 4 -39.55 -3.93 42.48
CA GLY A 4 -40.05 -4.75 41.38
C GLY A 4 -39.05 -4.88 40.23
N VAL A 5 -39.35 -5.80 39.36
CA VAL A 5 -38.61 -6.00 38.09
C VAL A 5 -39.55 -5.75 36.92
N THR A 6 -39.20 -4.81 36.04
CA THR A 6 -39.99 -4.51 34.84
C THR A 6 -39.14 -4.79 33.61
N ALA A 7 -39.75 -5.37 32.59
CA ALA A 7 -39.15 -5.55 31.26
C ALA A 7 -40.00 -4.81 30.22
N SER A 8 -39.35 -4.15 29.27
CA SER A 8 -40.03 -3.50 28.15
C SER A 8 -39.43 -3.93 26.83
N LEU A 9 -40.28 -4.22 25.85
CA LEU A 9 -39.90 -4.62 24.50
C LEU A 9 -40.43 -3.56 23.52
N PRO A 10 -39.55 -2.87 22.75
CA PRO A 10 -39.99 -1.98 21.71
C PRO A 10 -40.53 -2.81 20.53
N VAL A 11 -41.79 -2.61 20.21
CA VAL A 11 -42.48 -3.27 19.08
C VAL A 11 -42.30 -2.46 17.80
N PHE A 12 -42.31 -1.14 17.90
CA PHE A 12 -42.09 -0.25 16.77
C PHE A 12 -41.22 0.94 17.19
N THR A 13 -40.12 1.14 16.47
CA THR A 13 -39.14 2.22 16.73
C THR A 13 -38.89 3.05 15.48
N GLY A 14 -39.89 3.24 14.61
CA GLY A 14 -39.70 3.94 13.34
C GLY A 14 -38.72 3.22 12.39
N GLY A 15 -38.55 1.91 12.53
CA GLY A 15 -37.61 1.12 11.73
C GLY A 15 -36.14 1.22 12.18
N GLN A 16 -35.82 1.92 13.27
CA GLN A 16 -34.43 2.12 13.71
C GLN A 16 -33.72 0.80 13.99
N ILE A 17 -34.37 -0.18 14.64
CA ILE A 17 -33.79 -1.52 14.91
C ILE A 17 -33.50 -2.24 13.59
N VAL A 18 -34.43 -2.20 12.63
CA VAL A 18 -34.26 -2.87 11.33
C VAL A 18 -33.12 -2.25 10.54
N TYR A 19 -33.09 -0.91 10.45
CA TYR A 19 -32.00 -0.21 9.74
C TYR A 19 -30.67 -0.28 10.49
N GLY A 20 -30.69 -0.32 11.83
CA GLY A 20 -29.51 -0.58 12.66
C GLY A 20 -28.89 -1.95 12.39
N ASN A 21 -29.72 -3.01 12.33
CA ASN A 21 -29.25 -4.35 11.97
C ASN A 21 -28.71 -4.41 10.53
N LYS A 22 -29.35 -3.73 9.57
CA LYS A 22 -28.82 -3.61 8.20
C LYS A 22 -27.48 -2.88 8.17
N LEU A 23 -27.35 -1.79 8.94
CA LEU A 23 -26.10 -1.05 9.06
C LEU A 23 -24.98 -1.92 9.66
N ALA A 24 -25.29 -2.72 10.67
CA ALA A 24 -24.33 -3.68 11.25
C ALA A 24 -23.84 -4.71 10.21
N LYS A 25 -24.73 -5.25 9.38
CA LYS A 25 -24.37 -6.16 8.29
C LYS A 25 -23.49 -5.46 7.23
N VAL A 26 -23.83 -4.25 6.83
CA VAL A 26 -23.01 -3.48 5.89
C VAL A 26 -21.62 -3.20 6.50
N ASN A 27 -21.54 -2.88 7.80
CA ASN A 27 -20.25 -2.69 8.48
C ASN A 27 -19.42 -3.98 8.55
N GLU A 28 -20.05 -5.14 8.69
CA GLU A 28 -19.37 -6.45 8.58
C GLU A 28 -18.77 -6.63 7.19
N GLU A 29 -19.54 -6.36 6.14
CA GLU A 29 -19.06 -6.43 4.75
C GLU A 29 -17.91 -5.44 4.49
N VAL A 30 -18.01 -4.21 4.99
CA VAL A 30 -16.93 -3.21 4.96
C VAL A 30 -15.67 -3.73 5.64
N SER A 31 -15.81 -4.38 6.81
CA SER A 31 -14.68 -4.95 7.53
C SER A 31 -14.01 -6.08 6.73
N ARG A 32 -14.79 -6.94 6.09
CA ARG A 32 -14.27 -8.01 5.20
C ARG A 32 -13.54 -7.44 3.97
N LEU A 33 -14.09 -6.40 3.35
CA LEU A 33 -13.44 -5.71 2.22
C LEU A 33 -12.14 -5.04 2.63
N LYS A 34 -12.11 -4.39 3.80
CA LYS A 34 -10.89 -3.80 4.37
C LYS A 34 -9.83 -4.84 4.70
N HIS A 35 -10.25 -6.00 5.23
CA HIS A 35 -9.34 -7.11 5.49
C HIS A 35 -8.67 -7.57 4.18
N ARG A 36 -9.48 -7.80 3.11
CA ARG A 36 -8.95 -8.17 1.79
C ARG A 36 -8.03 -7.08 1.20
N GLN A 37 -8.36 -5.82 1.39
CA GLN A 37 -7.50 -4.71 0.98
C GLN A 37 -6.16 -4.76 1.73
N SER A 38 -6.19 -4.94 3.05
CA SER A 38 -4.98 -5.06 3.87
C SER A 38 -4.12 -6.27 3.48
N GLU A 39 -4.73 -7.43 3.16
CA GLU A 39 -4.00 -8.59 2.64
C GLU A 39 -3.26 -8.27 1.34
N ASN A 40 -3.94 -7.56 0.41
CA ASN A 40 -3.32 -7.14 -0.85
C ASN A 40 -2.19 -6.13 -0.63
N GLU A 41 -2.37 -5.17 0.29
CA GLU A 41 -1.34 -4.18 0.64
C GLU A 41 -0.11 -4.84 1.27
N VAL A 42 -0.31 -5.80 2.17
CA VAL A 42 0.79 -6.58 2.76
C VAL A 42 1.52 -7.38 1.69
N ARG A 43 0.78 -8.07 0.81
CA ARG A 43 1.38 -8.82 -0.31
C ARG A 43 2.23 -7.91 -1.19
N LEU A 44 1.68 -6.79 -1.62
CA LEU A 44 2.40 -5.81 -2.46
C LEU A 44 3.67 -5.29 -1.76
N THR A 45 3.59 -5.00 -0.46
CA THR A 45 4.74 -4.53 0.32
C THR A 45 5.81 -5.61 0.44
N VAL A 46 5.43 -6.88 0.65
CA VAL A 46 6.38 -8.01 0.68
C VAL A 46 7.05 -8.18 -0.67
N GLU A 47 6.29 -8.11 -1.78
CA GLU A 47 6.85 -8.18 -3.13
C GLU A 47 7.83 -7.03 -3.42
N GLN A 48 7.51 -5.82 -2.97
CA GLN A 48 8.42 -4.68 -3.10
C GLN A 48 9.75 -4.88 -2.35
N TYR A 49 9.71 -5.34 -1.10
CA TYR A 49 10.94 -5.63 -0.35
C TYR A 49 11.71 -6.81 -0.92
N PHE A 50 10.99 -7.84 -1.41
CA PHE A 50 11.61 -8.96 -2.09
C PHE A 50 12.44 -8.50 -3.30
N TRP A 51 11.84 -7.74 -4.21
CA TRP A 51 12.54 -7.23 -5.39
C TRP A 51 13.62 -6.20 -5.05
N GLN A 52 13.44 -5.44 -3.98
CA GLN A 52 14.48 -4.54 -3.47
C GLN A 52 15.72 -5.31 -2.99
N VAL A 53 15.53 -6.43 -2.29
CA VAL A 53 16.64 -7.31 -1.87
C VAL A 53 17.33 -7.88 -3.10
N VAL A 54 16.59 -8.37 -4.11
CA VAL A 54 17.17 -8.88 -5.37
C VAL A 54 18.01 -7.81 -6.05
N MET A 55 17.45 -6.61 -6.24
CA MET A 55 18.15 -5.47 -6.87
C MET A 55 19.44 -5.10 -6.12
N LEU A 56 19.41 -5.04 -4.79
CA LEU A 56 20.59 -4.69 -3.98
C LEU A 56 21.65 -5.80 -4.03
N LYS A 57 21.27 -7.06 -4.11
CA LYS A 57 22.21 -8.19 -4.32
C LYS A 57 22.92 -8.07 -5.66
N GLU A 58 22.19 -7.83 -6.75
CA GLU A 58 22.79 -7.65 -8.07
C GLU A 58 23.69 -6.41 -8.11
N LYS A 59 23.30 -5.32 -7.46
CA LYS A 59 24.14 -4.12 -7.32
C LYS A 59 25.45 -4.39 -6.58
N LEU A 60 25.41 -5.18 -5.49
CA LEU A 60 26.64 -5.62 -4.80
C LEU A 60 27.52 -6.48 -5.70
N ARG A 61 26.93 -7.39 -6.47
CA ARG A 61 27.66 -8.22 -7.44
C ARG A 61 28.38 -7.38 -8.49
N THR A 62 27.66 -6.40 -9.06
CA THR A 62 28.25 -5.43 -10.01
C THR A 62 29.40 -4.66 -9.37
N LEU A 63 29.20 -4.09 -8.17
CA LEU A 63 30.26 -3.37 -7.45
C LEU A 63 31.48 -4.24 -7.15
N SER A 64 31.30 -5.53 -6.82
CA SER A 64 32.40 -6.46 -6.63
C SER A 64 33.20 -6.68 -7.92
N THR A 65 32.51 -6.81 -9.07
CA THR A 65 33.16 -6.92 -10.39
C THR A 65 33.95 -5.66 -10.71
N VAL A 66 33.38 -4.48 -10.47
CA VAL A 66 34.07 -3.18 -10.66
C VAL A 66 35.30 -3.08 -9.75
N GLN A 67 35.23 -3.53 -8.49
CA GLN A 67 36.37 -3.53 -7.59
C GLN A 67 37.52 -4.41 -8.07
N GLU A 68 37.23 -5.60 -8.61
CA GLU A 68 38.25 -6.47 -9.19
C GLU A 68 38.90 -5.83 -10.45
N GLN A 69 38.08 -5.24 -11.33
CA GLN A 69 38.60 -4.53 -12.51
C GLN A 69 39.51 -3.35 -12.11
N LEU A 70 39.07 -2.54 -11.13
CA LEU A 70 39.88 -1.42 -10.64
C LEU A 70 41.17 -1.87 -9.94
N LYS A 71 41.18 -3.02 -9.33
CA LYS A 71 42.38 -3.62 -8.74
C LYS A 71 43.37 -4.03 -9.81
N GLU A 72 42.92 -4.59 -10.93
CA GLU A 72 43.78 -4.90 -12.08
C GLU A 72 44.35 -3.64 -12.71
N ILE A 73 43.49 -2.62 -12.99
CA ILE A 73 43.93 -1.33 -13.54
C ILE A 73 44.95 -0.68 -12.59
N HIS A 74 44.71 -0.68 -11.29
CA HIS A 74 45.65 -0.10 -10.32
C HIS A 74 47.01 -0.79 -10.40
N LYS A 75 47.05 -2.11 -10.51
CA LYS A 75 48.32 -2.88 -10.63
C LYS A 75 49.08 -2.53 -11.91
N ASP A 76 48.37 -2.40 -13.04
CA ASP A 76 48.96 -2.07 -14.33
C ASP A 76 49.51 -0.64 -14.35
N VAL A 77 48.77 0.33 -13.80
CA VAL A 77 49.17 1.72 -13.70
C VAL A 77 50.34 1.89 -12.72
N ASP A 78 50.35 1.19 -11.58
CA ASP A 78 51.46 1.23 -10.63
C ASP A 78 52.76 0.77 -11.26
N ALA A 79 52.72 -0.33 -12.03
CA ALA A 79 53.85 -0.80 -12.82
C ALA A 79 54.30 0.21 -13.90
N ALA A 80 53.35 0.82 -14.58
CA ALA A 80 53.65 1.87 -15.62
C ALA A 80 54.29 3.11 -15.01
N VAL A 81 53.84 3.57 -13.84
CA VAL A 81 54.43 4.69 -13.10
C VAL A 81 55.87 4.33 -12.65
N ALA A 82 56.05 3.12 -12.11
CA ALA A 82 57.39 2.64 -11.70
C ALA A 82 58.37 2.55 -12.88
N ALA A 83 57.87 2.24 -14.08
CA ALA A 83 58.67 2.22 -15.32
C ALA A 83 58.84 3.65 -15.96
N GLY A 84 58.22 4.68 -15.42
CA GLY A 84 58.29 6.03 -15.96
C GLY A 84 57.47 6.25 -17.26
N VAL A 85 56.50 5.36 -17.53
CA VAL A 85 55.68 5.38 -18.76
C VAL A 85 54.46 6.29 -18.58
N THR A 86 53.94 6.41 -17.38
CA THR A 86 52.77 7.29 -17.06
C THR A 86 53.01 8.08 -15.79
N ASP A 87 52.14 9.07 -15.53
CA ASP A 87 52.25 9.99 -14.42
C ASP A 87 51.64 9.40 -13.11
N ARG A 88 52.21 9.84 -11.98
CA ARG A 88 51.67 9.53 -10.66
C ARG A 88 50.21 9.96 -10.49
N ASN A 89 49.77 10.97 -11.24
CA ASN A 89 48.38 11.44 -11.21
C ASN A 89 47.39 10.36 -11.65
N ASP A 90 47.74 9.55 -12.65
CA ASP A 90 46.90 8.42 -13.09
C ASP A 90 46.69 7.38 -11.98
N LEU A 91 47.75 7.06 -11.25
CA LEU A 91 47.66 6.17 -10.09
C LEU A 91 46.74 6.73 -8.99
N LEU A 92 46.81 8.04 -8.70
CA LEU A 92 45.95 8.69 -7.71
C LEU A 92 44.49 8.71 -8.15
N GLN A 93 44.20 8.88 -9.44
CA GLN A 93 42.82 8.83 -9.96
C GLN A 93 42.21 7.42 -9.80
N VAL A 94 42.95 6.37 -10.13
CA VAL A 94 42.51 4.98 -9.95
C VAL A 94 42.27 4.69 -8.45
N GLN A 95 43.17 5.16 -7.58
CA GLN A 95 43.04 4.96 -6.14
C GLN A 95 41.81 5.70 -5.58
N LEU A 96 41.53 6.90 -6.04
CA LEU A 96 40.32 7.63 -5.66
C LEU A 96 39.07 6.87 -6.09
N ARG A 97 39.04 6.37 -7.33
CA ARG A 97 37.91 5.58 -7.87
C ARG A 97 37.68 4.29 -7.10
N LYS A 98 38.75 3.59 -6.68
CA LYS A 98 38.64 2.42 -5.77
C LYS A 98 37.98 2.80 -4.44
N ASN A 99 38.37 3.91 -3.83
CA ASN A 99 37.79 4.36 -2.56
C ASN A 99 36.30 4.74 -2.71
N GLU A 100 35.90 5.40 -3.81
CA GLU A 100 34.50 5.71 -4.12
C GLU A 100 33.67 4.43 -4.31
N THR A 101 34.20 3.45 -5.03
CA THR A 101 33.53 2.18 -5.24
C THR A 101 33.40 1.38 -3.94
N GLN A 102 34.43 1.41 -3.08
CA GLN A 102 34.38 0.78 -1.76
C GLN A 102 33.33 1.45 -0.86
N SER A 103 33.23 2.78 -0.86
CA SER A 103 32.22 3.52 -0.12
C SER A 103 30.80 3.17 -0.61
N SER A 104 30.62 3.06 -1.92
CA SER A 104 29.37 2.64 -2.53
C SER A 104 29.00 1.20 -2.14
N TYR A 105 29.96 0.29 -2.12
CA TYR A 105 29.76 -1.09 -1.69
C TYR A 105 29.24 -1.17 -0.26
N ILE A 106 29.89 -0.48 0.68
CA ILE A 106 29.49 -0.45 2.10
C ILE A 106 28.05 0.12 2.24
N SER A 107 27.73 1.17 1.50
CA SER A 107 26.39 1.77 1.52
C SER A 107 25.32 0.82 1.03
N VAL A 108 25.58 0.11 -0.08
CA VAL A 108 24.63 -0.87 -0.66
C VAL A 108 24.50 -2.11 0.24
N GLU A 109 25.59 -2.57 0.86
CA GLU A 109 25.57 -3.66 1.83
C GLU A 109 24.69 -3.34 3.04
N ASN A 110 24.83 -2.14 3.59
CA ASN A 110 23.96 -1.66 4.67
C ASN A 110 22.49 -1.59 4.23
N ALA A 111 22.20 -1.07 3.04
CA ALA A 111 20.87 -1.02 2.50
C ALA A 111 20.26 -2.42 2.29
N LEU A 112 21.07 -3.40 1.85
CA LEU A 112 20.67 -4.79 1.72
C LEU A 112 20.27 -5.39 3.08
N ASN A 113 21.09 -5.18 4.12
CA ASN A 113 20.80 -5.65 5.46
C ASN A 113 19.49 -5.06 6.02
N VAL A 114 19.27 -3.75 5.83
CA VAL A 114 18.01 -3.10 6.21
C VAL A 114 16.82 -3.69 5.44
N SER A 115 16.95 -3.90 4.13
CA SER A 115 15.87 -4.45 3.30
C SER A 115 15.54 -5.90 3.66
N ARG A 116 16.54 -6.72 4.02
CA ARG A 116 16.34 -8.07 4.55
C ARG A 116 15.58 -8.04 5.88
N ASN A 117 15.94 -7.12 6.78
CA ASN A 117 15.26 -6.95 8.06
C ASN A 117 13.79 -6.56 7.88
N LEU A 118 13.50 -5.63 6.97
CA LEU A 118 12.13 -5.23 6.66
C LEU A 118 11.32 -6.37 6.05
N LEU A 119 11.90 -7.10 5.08
CA LEU A 119 11.27 -8.29 4.53
C LEU A 119 10.97 -9.31 5.64
N GLY A 120 11.94 -9.57 6.53
CA GLY A 120 11.80 -10.47 7.66
C GLY A 120 10.68 -10.09 8.60
N GLN A 121 10.53 -8.82 8.90
CA GLN A 121 9.46 -8.30 9.73
C GLN A 121 8.08 -8.60 9.12
N TYR A 122 7.89 -8.38 7.81
CA TYR A 122 6.61 -8.58 7.15
C TYR A 122 6.23 -10.06 7.00
N ILE A 123 7.21 -10.97 6.86
CA ILE A 123 6.94 -12.42 6.79
C ILE A 123 6.97 -13.13 8.14
N GLY A 124 7.18 -12.37 9.23
CA GLY A 124 7.17 -12.90 10.60
C GLY A 124 8.42 -13.70 11.00
N HIS A 125 9.52 -13.53 10.27
CA HIS A 125 10.81 -14.16 10.57
C HIS A 125 11.87 -13.12 10.92
N MET A 126 12.73 -13.42 11.90
CA MET A 126 13.85 -12.54 12.26
C MET A 126 14.91 -12.53 11.16
N ALA A 127 15.51 -11.38 10.94
CA ALA A 127 16.34 -11.04 9.79
C ALA A 127 17.58 -11.87 9.52
N ASP A 128 18.19 -12.47 10.53
CA ASP A 128 19.51 -13.13 10.41
C ASP A 128 19.50 -14.42 9.56
N SER A 129 18.34 -14.90 9.14
CA SER A 129 18.21 -16.14 8.36
C SER A 129 17.54 -15.98 6.99
N ILE A 130 17.21 -14.74 6.58
CA ILE A 130 16.44 -14.53 5.35
C ILE A 130 17.38 -14.14 4.22
N ASP A 131 17.40 -14.97 3.18
CA ASP A 131 17.98 -14.62 1.89
C ASP A 131 17.00 -14.94 0.76
N VAL A 132 17.11 -14.18 -0.33
CA VAL A 132 16.28 -14.34 -1.52
C VAL A 132 17.10 -15.01 -2.60
N ALA A 133 16.60 -16.15 -3.10
CA ALA A 133 17.22 -16.89 -4.19
C ALA A 133 16.45 -16.61 -5.49
N VAL A 134 16.97 -15.69 -6.30
CA VAL A 134 16.49 -15.43 -7.67
C VAL A 134 17.69 -15.43 -8.59
N THR A 135 17.58 -16.14 -9.69
CA THR A 135 18.58 -16.09 -10.77
C THR A 135 17.99 -15.24 -11.89
N MET A 136 18.66 -14.13 -12.18
CA MET A 136 18.35 -13.31 -13.34
C MET A 136 19.18 -13.82 -14.52
N ASP A 137 18.51 -14.22 -15.59
CA ASP A 137 19.17 -14.72 -16.82
C ASP A 137 19.51 -13.60 -17.81
N GLY A 138 19.15 -12.36 -17.50
CA GLY A 138 19.37 -11.19 -18.36
C GLY A 138 18.49 -11.15 -19.61
N SER A 139 17.52 -12.07 -19.74
CA SER A 139 16.58 -12.05 -20.86
C SER A 139 15.51 -10.99 -20.71
N LEU A 140 15.04 -10.47 -21.85
CA LEU A 140 13.90 -9.57 -21.87
C LEU A 140 12.63 -10.33 -21.44
N PRO A 141 11.85 -9.83 -20.47
CA PRO A 141 10.60 -10.45 -20.10
C PRO A 141 9.56 -10.39 -21.25
N ASN A 142 8.54 -11.24 -21.17
CA ASN A 142 7.43 -11.20 -22.13
C ASN A 142 6.76 -9.82 -22.14
N ARG A 143 6.27 -9.43 -23.31
CA ARG A 143 5.56 -8.15 -23.45
C ARG A 143 4.33 -8.13 -22.56
N PRO A 144 4.09 -7.02 -21.83
CA PRO A 144 2.96 -6.91 -20.91
C PRO A 144 1.60 -6.76 -21.62
N ASP A 145 1.55 -6.49 -22.93
CA ASP A 145 0.34 -6.17 -23.68
C ASP A 145 -0.77 -7.23 -23.56
N GLU A 146 -0.40 -8.51 -23.46
CA GLU A 146 -1.34 -9.63 -23.28
C GLU A 146 -2.06 -9.62 -21.92
N LEU A 147 -1.48 -8.93 -20.94
CA LEU A 147 -2.05 -8.81 -19.58
C LEU A 147 -2.96 -7.58 -19.45
N TYR A 148 -3.06 -6.75 -20.48
CA TYR A 148 -3.85 -5.53 -20.43
C TYR A 148 -5.33 -5.81 -20.22
N GLN A 149 -5.91 -5.17 -19.22
CA GLN A 149 -7.34 -5.10 -18.99
C GLN A 149 -7.75 -3.64 -18.89
N SER A 150 -8.86 -3.28 -19.52
CA SER A 150 -9.33 -1.90 -19.44
C SER A 150 -9.64 -1.54 -17.97
N PRO A 151 -9.26 -0.35 -17.49
CA PRO A 151 -9.55 0.10 -16.13
C PRO A 151 -11.03 0.04 -15.78
N GLU A 152 -11.91 0.36 -16.74
CA GLU A 152 -13.36 0.34 -16.56
C GLU A 152 -13.91 -1.09 -16.32
N ALA A 153 -13.39 -2.08 -17.04
CA ALA A 153 -13.78 -3.47 -16.86
C ALA A 153 -13.27 -4.04 -15.53
N SER A 154 -12.05 -3.67 -15.14
CA SER A 154 -11.41 -4.17 -13.92
C SER A 154 -11.91 -3.49 -12.64
N LEU A 155 -12.50 -2.28 -12.76
CA LEU A 155 -12.94 -1.48 -11.62
C LEU A 155 -13.89 -2.25 -10.69
N ALA A 156 -14.87 -2.97 -11.27
CA ALA A 156 -15.88 -3.72 -10.52
C ALA A 156 -15.30 -4.89 -9.70
N SER A 157 -14.07 -5.32 -9.96
CA SER A 157 -13.40 -6.38 -9.20
C SER A 157 -12.60 -5.86 -7.99
N THR A 158 -12.41 -4.54 -7.88
CA THR A 158 -11.57 -3.93 -6.84
C THR A 158 -12.30 -3.77 -5.50
N SER A 159 -11.61 -4.08 -4.40
CA SER A 159 -12.12 -3.86 -3.04
C SER A 159 -12.39 -2.38 -2.77
N GLU A 160 -11.56 -1.48 -3.31
CA GLU A 160 -11.70 -0.03 -3.18
C GLU A 160 -13.04 0.47 -3.76
N TYR A 161 -13.40 0.03 -4.96
CA TYR A 161 -14.68 0.40 -5.56
C TYR A 161 -15.89 -0.15 -4.78
N HIS A 162 -15.81 -1.39 -4.31
CA HIS A 162 -16.85 -1.96 -3.44
C HIS A 162 -17.00 -1.19 -2.13
N LEU A 163 -15.90 -0.76 -1.51
CA LEU A 163 -15.92 0.06 -0.29
C LEU A 163 -16.63 1.40 -0.50
N LEU A 164 -16.42 2.04 -1.65
CA LEU A 164 -17.13 3.29 -1.99
C LEU A 164 -18.65 3.05 -2.10
N GLY A 165 -19.08 1.96 -2.74
CA GLY A 165 -20.49 1.58 -2.79
C GLY A 165 -21.08 1.35 -1.40
N LYS A 166 -20.37 0.65 -0.51
CA LYS A 166 -20.81 0.42 0.88
C LYS A 166 -20.90 1.72 1.69
N GLN A 167 -20.03 2.69 1.42
CA GLN A 167 -20.12 4.01 2.06
C GLN A 167 -21.41 4.76 1.68
N VAL A 168 -21.85 4.64 0.44
CA VAL A 168 -23.16 5.17 -0.01
C VAL A 168 -24.30 4.43 0.68
N ASP A 169 -24.25 3.06 0.75
CA ASP A 169 -25.25 2.27 1.47
C ASP A 169 -25.38 2.70 2.95
N VAL A 170 -24.25 2.89 3.63
CA VAL A 170 -24.21 3.41 5.01
C VAL A 170 -24.91 4.76 5.13
N SER A 171 -24.67 5.67 4.17
CA SER A 171 -25.28 7.00 4.16
C SER A 171 -26.78 6.93 3.96
N HIS A 172 -27.28 6.05 3.08
CA HIS A 172 -28.71 5.78 2.87
C HIS A 172 -29.37 5.17 4.11
N LEU A 173 -28.72 4.21 4.78
CA LEU A 173 -29.25 3.61 6.01
C LEU A 173 -29.33 4.62 7.14
N LYS A 174 -28.32 5.47 7.32
CA LYS A 174 -28.33 6.58 8.27
C LYS A 174 -29.46 7.60 7.99
N TYR A 175 -29.72 7.90 6.71
CA TYR A 175 -30.85 8.73 6.32
C TYR A 175 -32.18 8.10 6.75
N LYS A 176 -32.41 6.79 6.44
CA LYS A 176 -33.61 6.05 6.85
C LYS A 176 -33.77 6.00 8.38
N MET A 177 -32.68 5.81 9.12
CA MET A 177 -32.69 5.88 10.58
C MET A 177 -33.07 7.27 11.09
N THR A 178 -32.58 8.34 10.43
CA THR A 178 -32.92 9.72 10.80
C THR A 178 -34.40 10.00 10.55
N VAL A 179 -34.97 9.52 9.45
CA VAL A 179 -36.44 9.59 9.22
C VAL A 179 -37.17 8.85 10.33
N GLY A 180 -36.72 7.63 10.67
CA GLY A 180 -37.30 6.80 11.71
C GLY A 180 -37.31 7.45 13.10
N LYS A 181 -36.29 8.25 13.42
CA LYS A 181 -36.22 9.01 14.71
C LYS A 181 -37.31 10.05 14.88
N ASN A 182 -37.98 10.45 13.81
CA ASN A 182 -39.07 11.41 13.81
C ASN A 182 -40.46 10.73 13.85
N LEU A 183 -40.50 9.39 13.82
CA LEU A 183 -41.74 8.61 13.92
C LEU A 183 -42.05 8.27 15.37
N PRO A 184 -43.34 8.06 15.72
CA PRO A 184 -43.70 7.53 17.04
C PRO A 184 -43.03 6.20 17.34
N THR A 185 -42.76 5.93 18.61
CA THR A 185 -42.29 4.63 19.07
C THR A 185 -43.33 3.94 19.91
N VAL A 186 -43.49 2.62 19.77
CA VAL A 186 -44.43 1.81 20.54
C VAL A 186 -43.66 0.72 21.26
N ALA A 187 -43.86 0.62 22.55
CA ALA A 187 -43.29 -0.45 23.37
C ALA A 187 -44.37 -1.11 24.19
N ILE A 188 -44.23 -2.42 24.42
CA ILE A 188 -45.03 -3.18 25.39
C ILE A 188 -44.13 -3.55 26.56
N GLY A 189 -44.67 -3.46 27.77
CA GLY A 189 -43.94 -3.76 28.98
C GLY A 189 -44.75 -4.62 29.93
N GLY A 190 -44.06 -5.34 30.77
CA GLY A 190 -44.66 -6.08 31.86
C GLY A 190 -43.71 -6.15 33.04
N GLY A 191 -44.22 -6.31 34.22
CA GLY A 191 -43.39 -6.39 35.41
C GLY A 191 -44.08 -7.03 36.57
N TYR A 192 -43.31 -7.51 37.49
CA TYR A 192 -43.71 -7.98 38.78
C TYR A 192 -43.27 -6.95 39.81
N MET A 193 -44.27 -6.43 40.54
CA MET A 193 -44.08 -5.40 41.53
C MET A 193 -44.47 -5.93 42.91
N TYR A 194 -43.78 -5.47 43.92
CA TYR A 194 -44.00 -5.80 45.30
C TYR A 194 -44.16 -4.51 46.09
N ASP A 195 -45.26 -4.39 46.77
CA ASP A 195 -45.60 -3.25 47.66
C ASP A 195 -45.75 -3.72 49.09
N ASN A 196 -45.09 -3.02 50.00
CA ASN A 196 -45.22 -3.24 51.44
C ASN A 196 -45.66 -1.91 52.10
N LEU A 197 -46.95 -1.62 52.00
CA LEU A 197 -47.59 -0.50 52.64
C LEU A 197 -48.45 -1.03 53.81
N MET A 198 -48.31 -0.44 55.02
CA MET A 198 -49.10 -0.75 56.22
C MET A 198 -49.00 -2.22 56.69
N ASP A 199 -47.80 -2.80 56.75
CA ASP A 199 -47.53 -4.17 57.26
C ASP A 199 -48.17 -5.33 56.45
N HIS A 200 -48.69 -5.08 55.26
CA HIS A 200 -49.21 -6.08 54.35
C HIS A 200 -48.46 -6.02 53.03
N SER A 201 -47.89 -7.16 52.64
CA SER A 201 -47.16 -7.29 51.36
C SER A 201 -48.10 -7.77 50.26
N HIS A 202 -48.23 -7.00 49.20
CA HIS A 202 -49.03 -7.33 48.02
C HIS A 202 -48.17 -7.43 46.77
N PRO A 203 -47.90 -8.63 46.25
CA PRO A 203 -47.30 -8.80 44.92
C PRO A 203 -48.36 -8.61 43.83
N PHE A 204 -48.04 -7.90 42.75
CA PHE A 204 -48.93 -7.71 41.62
C PHE A 204 -48.16 -7.63 40.27
N TRP A 205 -48.84 -7.98 39.20
CA TRP A 205 -48.34 -7.89 37.85
C TRP A 205 -48.84 -6.59 37.21
N ILE A 206 -47.91 -5.96 36.44
CA ILE A 206 -48.26 -4.78 35.65
C ILE A 206 -48.05 -5.13 34.18
N GLY A 207 -48.99 -4.79 33.32
CA GLY A 207 -48.87 -4.74 31.88
C GLY A 207 -48.98 -3.28 31.41
N SER A 208 -48.11 -2.87 30.51
CA SER A 208 -48.15 -1.50 29.97
C SER A 208 -47.92 -1.47 28.45
N VAL A 209 -48.59 -0.53 27.78
CA VAL A 209 -48.32 -0.17 26.41
C VAL A 209 -47.91 1.30 26.43
N THR A 210 -46.70 1.57 25.94
CA THR A 210 -46.16 2.92 25.92
C THR A 210 -46.07 3.40 24.46
N VAL A 211 -46.72 4.53 24.18
CA VAL A 211 -46.55 5.21 22.88
C VAL A 211 -45.83 6.53 23.14
N SER A 212 -44.67 6.71 22.55
CA SER A 212 -43.90 7.95 22.66
C SER A 212 -43.88 8.70 21.33
N VAL A 213 -44.34 9.94 21.32
CA VAL A 213 -44.37 10.80 20.14
C VAL A 213 -43.40 11.97 20.35
N PRO A 214 -42.35 12.10 19.50
CA PRO A 214 -41.33 13.15 19.67
C PRO A 214 -41.81 14.51 19.14
N LEU A 215 -42.68 15.22 19.88
CA LEU A 215 -43.31 16.48 19.46
C LEU A 215 -42.28 17.58 19.15
N THR A 216 -41.20 17.66 19.91
CA THR A 216 -40.14 18.67 19.71
C THR A 216 -39.37 18.46 18.40
N LYS A 217 -39.36 17.26 17.84
CA LYS A 217 -38.70 16.94 16.57
C LYS A 217 -39.51 17.33 15.33
N TRP A 218 -40.76 17.75 15.48
CA TRP A 218 -41.55 18.24 14.34
C TRP A 218 -40.95 19.49 13.71
N TRP A 219 -40.28 20.33 14.49
CA TRP A 219 -39.58 21.53 14.01
C TRP A 219 -38.13 21.25 13.61
N SER A 220 -37.36 20.54 14.45
CA SER A 220 -35.93 20.24 14.17
C SER A 220 -35.75 19.07 13.21
N GLY A 221 -36.63 18.07 13.21
CA GLY A 221 -36.50 16.84 12.46
C GLY A 221 -36.49 17.02 10.93
N SER A 222 -37.19 18.04 10.42
CA SER A 222 -37.16 18.39 9.00
C SER A 222 -35.75 18.84 8.55
N HIS A 223 -35.07 19.60 9.42
CA HIS A 223 -33.68 20.03 9.17
C HIS A 223 -32.69 18.86 9.25
N ASP A 224 -32.85 17.95 10.21
CA ASP A 224 -32.04 16.76 10.35
C ASP A 224 -32.17 15.83 9.13
N ILE A 225 -33.42 15.64 8.66
CA ILE A 225 -33.69 14.84 7.45
C ILE A 225 -33.06 15.50 6.21
N LYS A 226 -33.19 16.82 6.06
CA LYS A 226 -32.59 17.58 4.96
C LYS A 226 -31.08 17.51 5.00
N GLN A 227 -30.46 17.68 6.18
CA GLN A 227 -29.03 17.53 6.37
C GLN A 227 -28.56 16.14 5.96
N GLN A 228 -29.27 15.10 6.42
CA GLN A 228 -28.86 13.72 6.10
C GLN A 228 -29.06 13.38 4.62
N ARG A 229 -30.08 13.95 3.95
CA ARG A 229 -30.25 13.84 2.50
C ARG A 229 -29.08 14.47 1.75
N LEU A 230 -28.58 15.63 2.19
CA LEU A 230 -27.40 16.26 1.61
C LEU A 230 -26.15 15.42 1.82
N LYS A 231 -26.00 14.73 2.98
CA LYS A 231 -24.91 13.79 3.22
C LYS A 231 -24.96 12.59 2.27
N VAL A 232 -26.14 12.07 1.97
CA VAL A 232 -26.31 11.01 0.96
C VAL A 232 -25.83 11.50 -0.40
N ARG A 233 -26.34 12.64 -0.87
CA ARG A 233 -25.93 13.21 -2.16
C ARG A 233 -24.43 13.49 -2.23
N ASN A 234 -23.84 13.98 -1.13
CA ASN A 234 -22.40 14.19 -1.06
C ASN A 234 -21.62 12.88 -1.16
N SER A 235 -22.10 11.82 -0.52
CA SER A 235 -21.50 10.46 -0.60
C SER A 235 -21.59 9.89 -2.02
N GLU A 236 -22.70 10.09 -2.73
CA GLU A 236 -22.86 9.71 -4.13
C GLU A 236 -21.91 10.49 -5.05
N ASN A 237 -21.77 11.79 -4.87
CA ASN A 237 -20.82 12.61 -5.61
C ASN A 237 -19.37 12.20 -5.33
N GLN A 238 -19.04 11.92 -4.07
CA GLN A 238 -17.72 11.41 -3.70
C GLN A 238 -17.41 10.05 -4.35
N MET A 239 -18.41 9.15 -4.42
CA MET A 239 -18.25 7.88 -5.11
C MET A 239 -17.99 8.10 -6.61
N ALA A 240 -18.70 9.03 -7.27
CA ALA A 240 -18.50 9.33 -8.67
C ALA A 240 -17.10 9.92 -8.94
N ASP A 241 -16.62 10.82 -8.09
CA ASP A 241 -15.30 11.40 -8.16
C ASP A 241 -14.19 10.35 -7.94
N GLN A 242 -14.29 9.60 -6.85
CA GLN A 242 -13.33 8.55 -6.52
C GLN A 242 -13.29 7.43 -7.58
N ARG A 243 -14.42 7.13 -8.21
CA ARG A 243 -14.45 6.21 -9.35
C ARG A 243 -13.55 6.67 -10.49
N GLN A 244 -13.59 7.96 -10.84
CA GLN A 244 -12.74 8.53 -11.88
C GLN A 244 -11.26 8.48 -11.48
N LEU A 245 -10.96 8.82 -10.22
CA LEU A 245 -9.60 8.76 -9.69
C LEU A 245 -9.03 7.33 -9.70
N LEU A 246 -9.85 6.31 -9.39
CA LEU A 246 -9.43 4.91 -9.47
C LEU A 246 -9.12 4.50 -10.93
N ILE A 247 -9.92 4.92 -11.91
CA ILE A 247 -9.66 4.67 -13.32
C ILE A 247 -8.32 5.30 -13.73
N ILE A 248 -8.08 6.56 -13.37
CA ILE A 248 -6.81 7.25 -13.65
C ILE A 248 -5.64 6.54 -12.96
N LYS A 249 -5.79 6.13 -11.70
CA LYS A 249 -4.77 5.36 -10.96
C LYS A 249 -4.41 4.06 -11.69
N MET A 250 -5.42 3.31 -12.13
CA MET A 250 -5.23 2.06 -12.88
C MET A 250 -4.50 2.31 -14.21
N GLN A 251 -4.90 3.35 -14.95
CA GLN A 251 -4.23 3.74 -16.19
C GLN A 251 -2.76 4.12 -15.95
N ASN A 252 -2.49 4.91 -14.92
CA ASN A 252 -1.12 5.29 -14.56
C ASN A 252 -0.28 4.07 -14.14
N THR A 253 -0.87 3.13 -13.41
CA THR A 253 -0.18 1.89 -13.03
C THR A 253 0.17 1.05 -14.27
N TRP A 254 -0.75 0.95 -15.24
CA TRP A 254 -0.46 0.28 -16.51
C TRP A 254 0.64 0.97 -17.31
N ASN A 255 0.58 2.30 -17.42
CA ASN A 255 1.63 3.09 -18.09
C ASN A 255 3.00 2.84 -17.44
N ALA A 256 3.06 2.78 -16.09
CA ALA A 256 4.29 2.48 -15.37
C ALA A 256 4.86 1.08 -15.71
N VAL A 257 4.01 0.08 -15.91
CA VAL A 257 4.45 -1.27 -16.36
C VAL A 257 5.04 -1.19 -17.78
N THR A 258 4.35 -0.50 -18.70
CA THR A 258 4.83 -0.33 -20.08
C THR A 258 6.14 0.45 -20.14
N ASP A 259 6.27 1.51 -19.33
CA ASP A 259 7.49 2.31 -19.24
C ASP A 259 8.65 1.49 -18.65
N ALA A 260 8.39 0.70 -17.59
CA ALA A 260 9.39 -0.17 -17.00
C ALA A 260 9.90 -1.23 -18.02
N TYR A 261 8.99 -1.80 -18.81
CA TYR A 261 9.38 -2.73 -19.89
C TYR A 261 10.31 -2.08 -20.91
N LYS A 262 9.95 -0.89 -21.42
CA LYS A 262 10.80 -0.13 -22.36
C LYS A 262 12.15 0.26 -21.75
N GLN A 263 12.19 0.59 -20.46
CA GLN A 263 13.44 0.88 -19.77
C GLN A 263 14.36 -0.35 -19.71
N VAL A 264 13.80 -1.56 -19.56
CA VAL A 264 14.58 -2.80 -19.62
C VAL A 264 15.14 -3.02 -21.04
N GLU A 265 14.33 -2.79 -22.10
CA GLU A 265 14.82 -2.87 -23.49
C GLU A 265 16.01 -1.92 -23.73
N ILE A 266 15.87 -0.65 -23.32
CA ILE A 266 16.94 0.36 -23.46
C ILE A 266 18.17 -0.02 -22.62
N ALA A 267 17.97 -0.54 -21.40
CA ALA A 267 19.07 -0.94 -20.53
C ALA A 267 19.89 -2.10 -21.13
N ILE A 268 19.23 -3.10 -21.73
CA ILE A 268 19.91 -4.20 -22.41
C ILE A 268 20.78 -3.69 -23.59
N GLU A 269 20.23 -2.79 -24.40
CA GLU A 269 20.98 -2.18 -25.50
C GLU A 269 22.16 -1.34 -24.96
N SER A 270 21.92 -0.54 -23.92
CA SER A 270 22.95 0.31 -23.29
C SER A 270 24.11 -0.48 -22.70
N ILE A 271 23.84 -1.66 -22.09
CA ILE A 271 24.89 -2.55 -21.58
C ILE A 271 25.83 -2.99 -22.74
N GLY A 272 25.27 -3.36 -23.88
CA GLY A 272 26.08 -3.73 -25.05
C GLY A 272 26.98 -2.58 -25.53
N GLN A 273 26.42 -1.38 -25.63
CA GLN A 273 27.15 -0.18 -26.04
C GLN A 273 28.24 0.21 -25.02
N ALA A 274 27.91 0.19 -23.72
CA ALA A 274 28.85 0.54 -22.65
C ALA A 274 30.01 -0.48 -22.56
N SER A 275 29.71 -1.77 -22.73
CA SER A 275 30.72 -2.83 -22.74
C SER A 275 31.72 -2.64 -23.87
N GLU A 276 31.25 -2.34 -25.09
CA GLU A 276 32.13 -2.11 -26.23
C GLU A 276 32.92 -0.81 -26.06
N ASN A 277 32.29 0.26 -25.54
CA ASN A 277 32.99 1.49 -25.22
C ASN A 277 34.14 1.27 -24.22
N LEU A 278 33.88 0.54 -23.13
CA LEU A 278 34.91 0.20 -22.14
C LEU A 278 36.05 -0.59 -22.77
N ARG A 279 35.74 -1.58 -23.63
CA ARG A 279 36.74 -2.35 -24.33
C ARG A 279 37.66 -1.47 -25.21
N LEU A 280 37.03 -0.59 -26.00
CA LEU A 280 37.77 0.34 -26.86
C LEU A 280 38.66 1.32 -26.07
N GLN A 281 38.10 1.91 -24.98
CA GLN A 281 38.87 2.84 -24.15
C GLN A 281 40.04 2.15 -23.43
N LYS A 282 39.89 0.86 -23.06
CA LYS A 282 41.01 0.08 -22.52
C LYS A 282 42.13 -0.12 -23.56
N ASP A 283 41.76 -0.46 -24.80
CA ASP A 283 42.70 -0.62 -25.89
C ASP A 283 43.42 0.72 -26.22
N TYR A 284 42.68 1.82 -26.27
CA TYR A 284 43.24 3.16 -26.51
C TYR A 284 44.17 3.62 -25.38
N TYR A 285 43.86 3.35 -24.14
CA TYR A 285 44.73 3.68 -23.02
C TYR A 285 46.04 2.90 -23.10
N GLN A 286 45.98 1.60 -23.43
CA GLN A 286 47.16 0.78 -23.62
C GLN A 286 48.03 1.24 -24.79
N ALA A 287 47.39 1.80 -25.83
CA ALA A 287 48.10 2.41 -26.97
C ALA A 287 48.61 3.83 -26.67
N GLY A 288 48.33 4.43 -25.52
CA GLY A 288 48.72 5.76 -25.13
C GLY A 288 47.94 6.89 -25.90
N THR A 289 46.77 6.55 -26.44
CA THR A 289 45.95 7.49 -27.29
C THR A 289 44.73 8.07 -26.54
N CYS A 290 44.45 7.65 -25.31
CA CYS A 290 43.44 8.27 -24.44
C CYS A 290 43.99 8.43 -23.02
N THR A 291 43.30 9.22 -22.20
CA THR A 291 43.68 9.52 -20.83
C THR A 291 43.10 8.47 -19.82
N MET A 292 43.68 8.41 -18.62
CA MET A 292 43.12 7.62 -17.51
C MET A 292 41.70 8.06 -17.17
N SER A 293 41.39 9.36 -17.25
CA SER A 293 40.04 9.89 -17.06
C SER A 293 39.03 9.29 -18.04
N ASP A 294 39.40 9.20 -19.34
CA ASP A 294 38.50 8.64 -20.36
C ASP A 294 38.21 7.16 -20.09
N LEU A 295 39.22 6.38 -19.66
CA LEU A 295 39.05 4.98 -19.26
C LEU A 295 38.15 4.82 -18.03
N LEU A 296 38.36 5.62 -16.99
CA LEU A 296 37.55 5.57 -15.78
C LEU A 296 36.11 6.06 -16.00
N GLU A 297 35.91 7.01 -16.95
CA GLU A 297 34.59 7.43 -17.36
C GLU A 297 33.84 6.29 -18.08
N ALA A 298 34.47 5.64 -19.05
CA ALA A 298 33.90 4.50 -19.74
C ALA A 298 33.55 3.34 -18.78
N GLN A 299 34.39 3.10 -17.77
CA GLN A 299 34.10 2.13 -16.71
C GLN A 299 32.92 2.53 -15.84
N SER A 300 32.72 3.83 -15.62
CA SER A 300 31.58 4.34 -14.85
C SER A 300 30.25 4.23 -15.60
N LEU A 301 30.29 4.28 -16.93
CA LEU A 301 29.13 4.12 -17.80
C LEU A 301 28.70 2.67 -17.95
N TYR A 302 29.64 1.73 -17.87
CA TYR A 302 29.40 0.29 -17.87
C TYR A 302 28.98 -0.22 -16.49
#